data_aad11dfa043ca81b4d693211cad4c43d
#
_entry.id   aad11dfa043ca81b4d693211cad4c43d
#
_cell.length_a   1.000
_cell.length_b   1.000
_cell.length_c   1.000
_cell.angle_alpha   90.00
_cell.angle_beta   90.00
_cell.angle_gamma   90.00
#
_symmetry.space_group_name_H-M   'P 1'
#
loop_
_entity.id
_entity.type
_entity.pdbx_description
1 polymer ?
#
loop_
_entity_poly.entity_id
_entity_poly.type
_entity_poly.pdbx_seq_one_letter_code
_entity_poly.pdbx_strand_id
1 'polypeptide(L)'
;VHVAPQSSADVDDDDQVRLVVLPPETAHVAKTEDSPALGAAREILEHRGSAPRLYRNMVVFLAADHRRVDDLRQGMAEALAWGSIAAESDELGLGTQQAAQAATKTREAEATVERRLAETYTWALVPTQPEPTGPILFDPVRIEGQGTLAARTARRLIDKGHLNVVYAPSLLRTLVLDGPLASLWESGHVSVGELWEALARYPYLPRLRDRLVLQRSAQDGPAGFAWIEEGFALAEGYDAGSGRYLGLVVGPGGSSGTSPSTLLIRPEVALAQLRAEEQANSRSAADDGTTVTTSTTPAPTNTLATSAASPTRPRRFHGSVVLRSKRLSLEFGRVVQEVVQHLADSAATVEVTVEISADTPDGFDETVIRTVTENARTLHFTDQGFEEQ
;
A
#
# COMPACT_ATOMS: atom_id res chain seq x y z
N VAL A 1 -20.02 7.96 3.15
CA VAL A 1 -20.03 9.41 3.46
C VAL A 1 -21.19 9.68 4.39
N HIS A 2 -20.93 10.38 5.50
CA HIS A 2 -21.96 10.88 6.42
C HIS A 2 -22.10 12.39 6.23
N VAL A 3 -23.33 12.87 6.08
CA VAL A 3 -23.59 14.29 5.81
C VAL A 3 -24.36 14.89 6.99
N ALA A 4 -23.80 15.95 7.56
CA ALA A 4 -24.39 16.73 8.64
C ALA A 4 -24.93 15.87 9.81
N PRO A 5 -24.08 15.01 10.43
CA PRO A 5 -24.50 14.21 11.57
C PRO A 5 -24.99 15.10 12.70
N GLN A 6 -26.08 14.70 13.36
CA GLN A 6 -26.63 15.45 14.49
C GLN A 6 -25.94 15.10 15.80
N SER A 7 -25.31 13.92 15.83
CA SER A 7 -24.54 13.45 16.97
C SER A 7 -23.36 12.57 16.51
N SER A 8 -22.42 12.32 17.39
CA SER A 8 -21.32 11.38 17.14
C SER A 8 -21.81 9.92 16.93
N ALA A 9 -23.02 9.58 17.39
CA ALA A 9 -23.63 8.27 17.21
C ALA A 9 -24.04 7.99 15.76
N ASP A 10 -24.32 9.03 14.97
CA ASP A 10 -24.75 8.92 13.57
C ASP A 10 -23.61 8.49 12.63
N VAL A 11 -22.37 8.57 13.10
CA VAL A 11 -21.18 8.17 12.35
C VAL A 11 -20.76 6.77 12.79
N ASP A 12 -20.87 5.80 11.90
CA ASP A 12 -20.49 4.42 12.17
C ASP A 12 -19.01 4.31 12.61
N ASP A 13 -18.74 3.31 13.44
CA ASP A 13 -17.41 2.99 13.94
C ASP A 13 -17.00 1.61 13.43
N ASP A 14 -16.47 1.56 12.23
CA ASP A 14 -15.94 0.36 11.60
C ASP A 14 -14.60 0.68 10.88
N ASP A 15 -14.00 -0.33 10.31
CA ASP A 15 -12.70 -0.27 9.68
C ASP A 15 -12.68 0.23 8.24
N GLN A 16 -13.71 0.97 7.81
CA GLN A 16 -13.79 1.57 6.49
C GLN A 16 -13.55 3.08 6.55
N VAL A 17 -12.74 3.61 5.63
CA VAL A 17 -12.49 5.05 5.55
C VAL A 17 -13.78 5.81 5.24
N ARG A 18 -14.11 6.77 6.10
CA ARG A 18 -15.32 7.58 6.05
C ARG A 18 -15.01 9.06 5.93
N LEU A 19 -15.77 9.72 5.07
CA LEU A 19 -15.79 11.18 5.00
C LEU A 19 -17.04 11.68 5.73
N VAL A 20 -16.83 12.47 6.76
CA VAL A 20 -17.90 13.14 7.51
C VAL A 20 -17.97 14.60 7.08
N VAL A 21 -19.06 14.98 6.43
CA VAL A 21 -19.33 16.36 6.04
C VAL A 21 -19.99 17.05 7.22
N LEU A 22 -19.28 17.98 7.86
CA LEU A 22 -19.77 18.71 9.02
C LEU A 22 -20.88 19.71 8.62
N PRO A 23 -21.86 19.99 9.49
CA PRO A 23 -22.85 21.01 9.23
C PRO A 23 -22.22 22.37 8.98
N PRO A 24 -22.81 23.25 8.14
CA PRO A 24 -22.25 24.56 7.82
C PRO A 24 -22.13 25.50 9.04
N GLU A 25 -22.91 25.25 10.09
CA GLU A 25 -22.86 25.96 11.37
C GLU A 25 -21.53 25.72 12.11
N THR A 26 -20.93 24.55 11.88
CA THR A 26 -19.62 24.18 12.42
C THR A 26 -18.52 24.43 11.39
N ALA A 27 -18.44 25.66 10.88
CA ALA A 27 -17.47 26.03 9.87
C ALA A 27 -16.04 26.09 10.41
N HIS A 28 -15.06 25.84 9.53
CA HIS A 28 -13.65 25.98 9.85
C HIS A 28 -13.17 27.41 9.69
N VAL A 29 -12.48 27.91 10.73
CA VAL A 29 -11.77 29.19 10.72
C VAL A 29 -10.28 28.89 10.54
N ALA A 30 -9.71 29.29 9.40
CA ALA A 30 -8.30 29.03 9.10
C ALA A 30 -7.36 29.72 10.08
N LYS A 31 -6.28 29.05 10.44
CA LYS A 31 -5.22 29.56 11.35
C LYS A 31 -5.68 29.76 12.81
N THR A 32 -6.74 29.09 13.23
CA THR A 32 -7.27 29.15 14.59
C THR A 32 -7.33 27.74 15.15
N GLU A 33 -6.84 27.52 16.37
CA GLU A 33 -6.93 26.21 17.05
C GLU A 33 -8.35 25.94 17.57
N ASP A 34 -9.12 26.98 17.87
CA ASP A 34 -10.49 26.95 18.39
C ASP A 34 -11.56 27.15 17.31
N SER A 35 -11.41 26.48 16.18
CA SER A 35 -12.43 26.47 15.13
C SER A 35 -13.61 25.57 15.55
N PRO A 36 -14.89 25.99 15.37
CA PRO A 36 -16.05 25.14 15.65
C PRO A 36 -15.98 23.78 14.97
N ALA A 37 -15.46 23.74 13.73
CA ALA A 37 -15.26 22.49 12.98
C ALA A 37 -14.28 21.54 13.68
N LEU A 38 -13.21 22.05 14.29
CA LEU A 38 -12.25 21.23 15.02
C LEU A 38 -12.85 20.65 16.30
N GLY A 39 -13.69 21.42 16.99
CA GLY A 39 -14.43 20.94 18.16
C GLY A 39 -15.39 19.79 17.81
N ALA A 40 -16.22 19.98 16.79
CA ALA A 40 -17.14 18.96 16.30
C ALA A 40 -16.40 17.70 15.77
N ALA A 41 -15.32 17.90 15.02
CA ALA A 41 -14.49 16.80 14.51
C ALA A 41 -13.86 16.00 15.66
N ARG A 42 -13.40 16.67 16.72
CA ARG A 42 -12.79 16.02 17.89
C ARG A 42 -13.82 15.19 18.64
N GLU A 43 -15.02 15.70 18.89
CA GLU A 43 -16.10 14.98 19.54
C GLU A 43 -16.43 13.69 18.79
N ILE A 44 -16.63 13.77 17.47
CA ILE A 44 -16.94 12.60 16.64
C ILE A 44 -15.76 11.62 16.60
N LEU A 45 -14.53 12.11 16.60
CA LEU A 45 -13.32 11.28 16.57
C LEU A 45 -13.09 10.54 17.89
N GLU A 46 -13.42 11.15 19.02
CA GLU A 46 -13.22 10.56 20.33
C GLU A 46 -14.34 9.59 20.71
N HIS A 47 -15.58 9.88 20.28
CA HIS A 47 -16.75 9.17 20.74
C HIS A 47 -17.66 8.72 19.59
N ARG A 48 -18.40 7.62 19.84
CA ARG A 48 -19.62 7.24 19.13
C ARG A 48 -20.74 7.17 20.15
N GLY A 49 -21.54 8.24 20.24
CA GLY A 49 -22.49 8.40 21.32
C GLY A 49 -21.78 8.44 22.67
N SER A 50 -22.11 7.52 23.58
CA SER A 50 -21.48 7.42 24.90
C SER A 50 -20.23 6.55 24.96
N ALA A 51 -19.91 5.82 23.90
CA ALA A 51 -18.75 4.92 23.84
C ALA A 51 -17.54 5.59 23.18
N PRO A 52 -16.30 5.28 23.59
CA PRO A 52 -15.12 5.70 22.88
C PRO A 52 -15.09 5.12 21.46
N ARG A 53 -14.67 5.92 20.46
CA ARG A 53 -14.50 5.44 19.10
C ARG A 53 -13.23 4.59 18.99
N LEU A 54 -13.32 3.43 18.33
CA LEU A 54 -12.23 2.51 18.12
C LEU A 54 -11.41 2.86 16.86
N TYR A 55 -12.09 3.05 15.72
CA TYR A 55 -11.43 3.17 14.41
C TYR A 55 -11.18 4.64 14.03
N ARG A 56 -10.38 5.31 14.87
CA ARG A 56 -10.11 6.75 14.75
C ARG A 56 -9.33 7.12 13.49
N ASN A 57 -8.53 6.21 12.97
CA ASN A 57 -7.78 6.44 11.73
C ASN A 57 -8.66 6.35 10.47
N MET A 58 -9.89 5.84 10.58
CA MET A 58 -10.79 5.64 9.44
C MET A 58 -11.75 6.82 9.22
N VAL A 59 -11.64 7.90 9.99
CA VAL A 59 -12.53 9.06 9.87
C VAL A 59 -11.75 10.28 9.40
N VAL A 60 -12.28 10.97 8.39
CA VAL A 60 -11.80 12.26 7.89
C VAL A 60 -13.00 13.20 7.79
N PHE A 61 -12.79 14.47 8.07
CA PHE A 61 -13.87 15.46 8.11
C PHE A 61 -13.74 16.45 6.96
N LEU A 62 -14.90 16.89 6.44
CA LEU A 62 -15.00 17.96 5.47
C LEU A 62 -15.78 19.12 6.09
N ALA A 63 -15.17 20.29 6.16
CA ALA A 63 -15.75 21.48 6.78
C ALA A 63 -15.93 22.62 5.79
N ALA A 64 -16.95 23.41 6.04
CA ALA A 64 -17.20 24.66 5.33
C ALA A 64 -16.14 25.74 5.72
N ASP A 65 -15.76 26.58 4.78
CA ASP A 65 -14.95 27.78 5.08
C ASP A 65 -15.89 28.84 5.68
N HIS A 66 -15.60 29.27 6.90
CA HIS A 66 -16.38 30.26 7.63
C HIS A 66 -16.69 31.52 6.81
N ARG A 67 -15.77 31.95 5.95
CA ARG A 67 -15.94 33.15 5.11
C ARG A 67 -16.98 33.02 4.03
N ARG A 68 -17.38 31.78 3.69
CA ARG A 68 -18.29 31.46 2.59
C ARG A 68 -19.66 30.97 3.02
N VAL A 69 -19.85 30.74 4.33
CA VAL A 69 -21.10 30.19 4.86
C VAL A 69 -22.28 31.14 4.64
N ASP A 70 -22.07 32.45 4.82
CA ASP A 70 -23.13 33.43 4.66
C ASP A 70 -23.59 33.54 3.18
N ASP A 71 -22.65 33.49 2.23
CA ASP A 71 -22.98 33.45 0.79
C ASP A 71 -23.80 32.20 0.42
N LEU A 72 -23.43 31.05 0.98
CA LEU A 72 -24.19 29.79 0.79
C LEU A 72 -25.60 29.92 1.40
N ARG A 73 -25.69 30.42 2.64
CA ARG A 73 -26.99 30.62 3.34
C ARG A 73 -27.92 31.53 2.55
N GLN A 74 -27.39 32.63 2.02
CA GLN A 74 -28.16 33.55 1.17
C GLN A 74 -28.64 32.86 -0.11
N GLY A 75 -27.78 32.09 -0.79
CA GLY A 75 -28.19 31.34 -1.99
C GLY A 75 -29.26 30.30 -1.70
N MET A 76 -29.15 29.60 -0.57
CA MET A 76 -30.18 28.63 -0.14
C MET A 76 -31.51 29.31 0.17
N ALA A 77 -31.51 30.46 0.86
CA ALA A 77 -32.72 31.23 1.14
C ALA A 77 -33.43 31.69 -0.16
N GLU A 78 -32.64 32.13 -1.16
CA GLU A 78 -33.18 32.52 -2.47
C GLU A 78 -33.76 31.30 -3.22
N ALA A 79 -33.09 30.15 -3.22
CA ALA A 79 -33.60 28.94 -3.86
C ALA A 79 -34.89 28.43 -3.21
N LEU A 80 -34.96 28.43 -1.86
CA LEU A 80 -36.13 28.06 -1.13
C LEU A 80 -37.30 29.02 -1.42
N ALA A 81 -37.04 30.33 -1.45
CA ALA A 81 -38.09 31.33 -1.73
C ALA A 81 -38.68 31.14 -3.13
N TRP A 82 -37.83 30.98 -4.18
CA TRP A 82 -38.33 30.73 -5.54
C TRP A 82 -39.00 29.36 -5.65
N GLY A 83 -38.49 28.34 -4.96
CA GLY A 83 -39.10 27.01 -4.89
C GLY A 83 -40.52 27.05 -4.29
N SER A 84 -40.74 27.78 -3.20
CA SER A 84 -42.04 27.99 -2.58
C SER A 84 -42.98 28.73 -3.54
N ILE A 85 -42.55 29.83 -4.16
CA ILE A 85 -43.34 30.58 -5.14
C ILE A 85 -43.75 29.69 -6.32
N ALA A 86 -42.84 28.84 -6.83
CA ALA A 86 -43.15 27.96 -7.93
C ALA A 86 -44.13 26.82 -7.53
N ALA A 87 -43.98 26.29 -6.33
CA ALA A 87 -44.87 25.23 -5.80
C ALA A 87 -46.29 25.74 -5.53
N GLU A 88 -46.42 26.96 -5.02
CA GLU A 88 -47.67 27.60 -4.62
C GLU A 88 -48.26 28.48 -5.74
N SER A 89 -47.84 28.31 -6.99
CA SER A 89 -48.20 29.17 -8.14
C SER A 89 -49.70 29.32 -8.33
N ASP A 90 -50.48 28.25 -8.13
CA ASP A 90 -51.94 28.25 -8.26
C ASP A 90 -52.62 29.00 -7.10
N GLU A 91 -52.13 28.79 -5.88
CA GLU A 91 -52.66 29.46 -4.67
C GLU A 91 -52.37 30.95 -4.69
N LEU A 92 -51.24 31.34 -5.25
CA LEU A 92 -50.80 32.73 -5.42
C LEU A 92 -51.48 33.39 -6.64
N GLY A 93 -52.26 32.65 -7.43
CA GLY A 93 -52.98 33.14 -8.61
C GLY A 93 -52.01 33.61 -9.72
N LEU A 94 -50.86 32.99 -9.87
CA LEU A 94 -49.89 33.37 -10.88
C LEU A 94 -50.35 33.00 -12.28
N GLY A 95 -50.26 33.93 -13.22
CA GLY A 95 -50.51 33.62 -14.61
C GLY A 95 -49.42 32.67 -15.19
N THR A 96 -49.72 31.97 -16.28
CA THR A 96 -48.85 30.96 -16.90
C THR A 96 -47.44 31.45 -17.12
N GLN A 97 -47.28 32.72 -17.53
CA GLN A 97 -45.95 33.32 -17.76
C GLN A 97 -45.18 33.51 -16.45
N GLN A 98 -45.88 33.95 -15.38
CA GLN A 98 -45.26 34.16 -14.06
C GLN A 98 -44.87 32.82 -13.41
N ALA A 99 -45.71 31.80 -13.54
CA ALA A 99 -45.40 30.45 -13.06
C ALA A 99 -44.17 29.88 -13.80
N ALA A 100 -44.07 30.03 -15.13
CA ALA A 100 -42.91 29.63 -15.90
C ALA A 100 -41.63 30.41 -15.51
N GLN A 101 -41.78 31.69 -15.19
CA GLN A 101 -40.64 32.52 -14.69
C GLN A 101 -40.20 32.04 -13.31
N ALA A 102 -41.12 31.76 -12.39
CA ALA A 102 -40.77 31.23 -11.06
C ALA A 102 -40.01 29.89 -11.16
N ALA A 103 -40.51 28.95 -11.97
CA ALA A 103 -39.82 27.68 -12.21
C ALA A 103 -38.40 27.85 -12.83
N THR A 104 -38.21 28.86 -13.67
CA THR A 104 -36.89 29.17 -14.24
C THR A 104 -35.99 29.74 -13.15
N LYS A 105 -36.46 30.66 -12.34
CA LYS A 105 -35.70 31.24 -11.22
C LYS A 105 -35.31 30.20 -10.16
N THR A 106 -36.22 29.25 -9.86
CA THR A 106 -35.87 28.12 -8.98
C THR A 106 -34.68 27.35 -9.49
N ARG A 107 -34.66 26.95 -10.78
CA ARG A 107 -33.55 26.20 -11.36
C ARG A 107 -32.23 27.00 -11.38
N GLU A 108 -32.28 28.31 -11.68
CA GLU A 108 -31.11 29.19 -11.62
C GLU A 108 -30.55 29.34 -10.19
N ALA A 109 -31.43 29.46 -9.21
CA ALA A 109 -31.06 29.55 -7.80
C ALA A 109 -30.48 28.22 -7.29
N GLU A 110 -31.08 27.08 -7.62
CA GLU A 110 -30.57 25.75 -7.28
C GLU A 110 -29.16 25.51 -7.87
N ALA A 111 -28.95 25.83 -9.15
CA ALA A 111 -27.63 25.74 -9.77
C ALA A 111 -26.59 26.66 -9.10
N THR A 112 -27.05 27.79 -8.57
CA THR A 112 -26.20 28.72 -7.80
C THR A 112 -25.83 28.10 -6.43
N VAL A 113 -26.79 27.45 -5.75
CA VAL A 113 -26.53 26.74 -4.48
C VAL A 113 -25.50 25.63 -4.70
N GLU A 114 -25.64 24.78 -5.72
CA GLU A 114 -24.68 23.71 -6.03
C GLU A 114 -23.27 24.25 -6.19
N ARG A 115 -23.10 25.33 -6.94
CA ARG A 115 -21.80 25.98 -7.13
C ARG A 115 -21.26 26.53 -5.82
N ARG A 116 -22.06 27.30 -5.05
CA ARG A 116 -21.66 27.86 -3.76
C ARG A 116 -21.33 26.76 -2.74
N LEU A 117 -22.04 25.64 -2.74
CA LEU A 117 -21.77 24.50 -1.88
C LEU A 117 -20.34 23.96 -2.14
N ALA A 118 -20.00 23.75 -3.41
CA ALA A 118 -18.66 23.31 -3.81
C ALA A 118 -17.56 24.30 -3.43
N GLU A 119 -17.83 25.59 -3.47
CA GLU A 119 -16.92 26.67 -3.10
C GLU A 119 -16.82 26.90 -1.59
N THR A 120 -17.83 26.49 -0.83
CA THR A 120 -17.88 26.65 0.63
C THR A 120 -17.18 25.50 1.35
N TYR A 121 -17.37 24.24 0.91
CA TYR A 121 -16.75 23.07 1.52
C TYR A 121 -15.36 22.84 0.93
N THR A 122 -14.37 23.53 1.50
CA THR A 122 -12.98 23.55 0.99
C THR A 122 -11.93 23.10 1.99
N TRP A 123 -12.30 22.63 3.18
CA TRP A 123 -11.37 22.20 4.20
C TRP A 123 -11.59 20.73 4.59
N ALA A 124 -10.59 19.86 4.30
CA ALA A 124 -10.50 18.57 4.94
C ALA A 124 -9.74 18.69 6.25
N LEU A 125 -10.31 18.21 7.34
CA LEU A 125 -9.66 18.13 8.65
C LEU A 125 -9.25 16.66 8.85
N VAL A 126 -7.94 16.41 8.80
CA VAL A 126 -7.38 15.06 8.83
C VAL A 126 -6.82 14.79 10.22
N PRO A 127 -7.35 13.79 10.96
CA PRO A 127 -6.74 13.38 12.22
C PRO A 127 -5.32 12.83 12.00
N THR A 128 -4.37 13.34 12.74
CA THR A 128 -2.97 12.94 12.75
C THR A 128 -2.48 12.81 14.18
N GLN A 129 -1.56 11.90 14.43
CA GLN A 129 -0.95 11.73 15.75
C GLN A 129 0.54 11.51 15.54
N PRO A 130 1.40 12.55 15.70
CA PRO A 130 2.83 12.43 15.40
C PRO A 130 3.55 11.38 16.24
N GLU A 131 3.10 11.18 17.49
CA GLU A 131 3.66 10.21 18.43
C GLU A 131 2.57 9.30 18.98
N PRO A 132 2.84 7.98 19.18
CA PRO A 132 1.83 7.02 19.64
C PRO A 132 1.14 7.41 20.96
N THR A 133 1.84 8.10 21.86
CA THR A 133 1.34 8.56 23.17
C THR A 133 0.95 10.04 23.17
N GLY A 134 1.17 10.76 22.06
CA GLY A 134 0.88 12.17 21.92
C GLY A 134 -0.62 12.44 21.66
N PRO A 135 -1.01 13.72 21.72
CA PRO A 135 -2.38 14.11 21.40
C PRO A 135 -2.70 13.91 19.92
N ILE A 136 -3.97 13.62 19.62
CA ILE A 136 -4.45 13.65 18.24
C ILE A 136 -4.67 15.10 17.82
N LEU A 137 -4.02 15.48 16.75
CA LEU A 137 -4.10 16.79 16.12
C LEU A 137 -4.94 16.69 14.84
N PHE A 138 -5.33 17.83 14.28
CA PHE A 138 -5.96 17.90 12.97
C PHE A 138 -5.07 18.69 12.01
N ASP A 139 -4.79 18.09 10.86
CA ASP A 139 -4.14 18.80 9.74
C ASP A 139 -5.24 19.34 8.80
N PRO A 140 -5.44 20.69 8.74
CA PRO A 140 -6.43 21.28 7.84
C PRO A 140 -5.86 21.39 6.41
N VAL A 141 -6.34 20.52 5.53
CA VAL A 141 -5.93 20.45 4.12
C VAL A 141 -6.96 21.19 3.24
N ARG A 142 -6.50 22.17 2.47
CA ARG A 142 -7.39 22.88 1.52
C ARG A 142 -7.66 22.02 0.30
N ILE A 143 -8.98 21.92 -0.03
CA ILE A 143 -9.47 21.14 -1.16
C ILE A 143 -9.80 22.09 -2.32
N GLU A 144 -9.31 21.75 -3.49
CA GLU A 144 -9.50 22.50 -4.74
C GLU A 144 -9.86 21.53 -5.89
N GLY A 145 -10.25 22.09 -7.02
CA GLY A 145 -10.47 21.34 -8.26
C GLY A 145 -11.94 21.04 -8.58
N GLN A 146 -12.18 20.24 -9.61
CA GLN A 146 -13.49 19.89 -10.17
C GLN A 146 -13.97 18.53 -9.68
N GLY A 147 -15.29 18.32 -9.70
CA GLY A 147 -15.94 17.06 -9.33
C GLY A 147 -16.68 17.12 -8.00
N THR A 148 -17.23 15.99 -7.57
CA THR A 148 -17.95 15.87 -6.30
C THR A 148 -17.05 16.17 -5.11
N LEU A 149 -17.60 16.65 -4.01
CA LEU A 149 -16.87 16.95 -2.78
C LEU A 149 -16.04 15.73 -2.31
N ALA A 150 -16.63 14.53 -2.34
CA ALA A 150 -15.92 13.31 -1.94
C ALA A 150 -14.74 12.99 -2.87
N ALA A 151 -14.90 13.11 -4.18
CA ALA A 151 -13.83 12.83 -5.14
C ALA A 151 -12.67 13.84 -5.03
N ARG A 152 -12.98 15.13 -4.85
CA ARG A 152 -11.99 16.18 -4.65
C ARG A 152 -11.21 15.96 -3.35
N THR A 153 -11.94 15.62 -2.27
CA THR A 153 -11.32 15.32 -0.97
C THR A 153 -10.39 14.11 -1.09
N ALA A 154 -10.87 12.99 -1.62
CA ALA A 154 -10.05 11.79 -1.78
C ALA A 154 -8.78 12.05 -2.59
N ARG A 155 -8.89 12.72 -3.75
CA ARG A 155 -7.73 13.08 -4.57
C ARG A 155 -6.73 13.91 -3.78
N ARG A 156 -7.19 14.95 -3.09
CA ARG A 156 -6.31 15.81 -2.32
C ARG A 156 -5.62 15.10 -1.15
N LEU A 157 -6.32 14.19 -0.48
CA LEU A 157 -5.73 13.37 0.58
C LEU A 157 -4.68 12.41 0.05
N ILE A 158 -4.89 11.82 -1.13
CA ILE A 158 -3.91 10.98 -1.81
C ILE A 158 -2.66 11.80 -2.17
N ASP A 159 -2.83 12.94 -2.82
CA ASP A 159 -1.74 13.83 -3.22
C ASP A 159 -0.89 14.32 -2.03
N LYS A 160 -1.50 14.43 -0.85
CA LYS A 160 -0.83 14.85 0.38
C LYS A 160 -0.29 13.69 1.24
N GLY A 161 -0.51 12.45 0.82
CA GLY A 161 -0.09 11.27 1.58
C GLY A 161 -0.94 10.97 2.83
N HIS A 162 -2.09 11.61 2.97
CA HIS A 162 -3.03 11.35 4.08
C HIS A 162 -3.95 10.15 3.84
N LEU A 163 -4.02 9.66 2.60
CA LEU A 163 -4.76 8.46 2.20
C LEU A 163 -3.94 7.67 1.18
N ASN A 164 -3.55 6.47 1.54
CA ASN A 164 -2.72 5.63 0.69
C ASN A 164 -3.59 4.63 -0.09
N VAL A 165 -3.51 4.64 -1.41
CA VAL A 165 -4.18 3.71 -2.33
C VAL A 165 -3.25 2.60 -2.82
N VAL A 166 -1.95 2.77 -2.62
CA VAL A 166 -0.88 1.80 -2.77
C VAL A 166 0.07 1.99 -1.60
N TYR A 167 0.60 0.92 -1.05
CA TYR A 167 1.57 0.98 0.03
C TYR A 167 2.66 -0.07 -0.20
N ALA A 168 3.90 0.37 -0.30
CA ALA A 168 5.01 -0.54 -0.60
C ALA A 168 5.32 -1.48 0.59
N PRO A 169 5.69 -2.75 0.34
CA PRO A 169 6.08 -3.69 1.39
C PRO A 169 7.23 -3.18 2.26
N SER A 170 8.22 -2.52 1.67
CA SER A 170 9.35 -1.93 2.39
C SER A 170 8.93 -0.83 3.35
N LEU A 171 7.97 0.01 2.99
CA LEU A 171 7.39 1.00 3.90
C LEU A 171 6.58 0.33 5.01
N LEU A 172 5.83 -0.73 4.68
CA LEU A 172 5.10 -1.51 5.68
C LEU A 172 6.06 -2.14 6.69
N ARG A 173 7.19 -2.68 6.22
CA ARG A 173 8.24 -3.22 7.07
C ARG A 173 8.87 -2.13 7.94
N THR A 174 9.49 -1.12 7.34
CA THR A 174 10.35 -0.17 8.05
C THR A 174 9.57 0.86 8.88
N LEU A 175 8.48 1.42 8.33
CA LEU A 175 7.72 2.48 9.01
C LEU A 175 6.62 1.98 9.93
N VAL A 176 6.21 0.72 9.81
CA VAL A 176 5.11 0.15 10.59
C VAL A 176 5.60 -0.99 11.48
N LEU A 177 6.06 -2.08 10.88
CA LEU A 177 6.41 -3.31 11.61
C LEU A 177 7.69 -3.19 12.43
N ASP A 178 8.74 -2.58 11.92
CA ASP A 178 9.98 -2.31 12.66
C ASP A 178 9.92 -0.98 13.44
N GLY A 179 8.84 -0.22 13.27
CA GLY A 179 8.56 1.05 13.92
C GLY A 179 7.53 0.92 15.05
N PRO A 180 6.41 1.69 14.96
CA PRO A 180 5.42 1.77 16.05
C PRO A 180 4.75 0.44 16.41
N LEU A 181 4.72 -0.53 15.51
CA LEU A 181 4.12 -1.85 15.72
C LEU A 181 5.15 -2.96 15.94
N ALA A 182 6.41 -2.64 16.29
CA ALA A 182 7.45 -3.63 16.52
C ALA A 182 7.05 -4.71 17.52
N SER A 183 6.31 -4.34 18.59
CA SER A 183 5.79 -5.28 19.58
C SER A 183 4.74 -6.25 19.04
N LEU A 184 4.04 -5.89 17.97
CA LEU A 184 2.97 -6.71 17.42
C LEU A 184 3.49 -8.01 16.77
N TRP A 185 4.72 -8.02 16.30
CA TRP A 185 5.34 -9.20 15.71
C TRP A 185 6.63 -9.66 16.40
N GLU A 186 6.79 -9.32 17.68
CA GLU A 186 7.89 -9.85 18.52
C GLU A 186 7.86 -11.37 18.64
N SER A 187 6.68 -11.99 18.56
CA SER A 187 6.50 -13.44 18.49
C SER A 187 7.06 -14.08 17.22
N GLY A 188 7.50 -13.27 16.25
CA GLY A 188 8.02 -13.71 14.95
C GLY A 188 7.01 -13.60 13.80
N HIS A 189 5.74 -13.36 14.08
CA HIS A 189 4.69 -13.18 13.08
C HIS A 189 3.57 -12.27 13.55
N VAL A 190 2.79 -11.75 12.59
CA VAL A 190 1.54 -11.03 12.82
C VAL A 190 0.57 -11.37 11.69
N SER A 191 -0.72 -11.48 11.98
CA SER A 191 -1.71 -11.71 10.95
C SER A 191 -2.05 -10.41 10.19
N VAL A 192 -2.44 -10.53 8.91
CA VAL A 192 -2.95 -9.39 8.11
C VAL A 192 -4.14 -8.74 8.81
N GLY A 193 -5.00 -9.55 9.47
CA GLY A 193 -6.15 -9.05 10.21
C GLY A 193 -5.77 -8.18 11.40
N GLU A 194 -4.85 -8.64 12.26
CA GLU A 194 -4.35 -7.86 13.42
C GLU A 194 -3.65 -6.58 12.97
N LEU A 195 -2.86 -6.66 11.90
CA LEU A 195 -2.20 -5.48 11.34
C LEU A 195 -3.21 -4.47 10.80
N TRP A 196 -4.27 -4.93 10.11
CA TRP A 196 -5.35 -4.07 9.65
C TRP A 196 -6.10 -3.39 10.80
N GLU A 197 -6.41 -4.14 11.86
CA GLU A 197 -7.04 -3.59 13.06
C GLU A 197 -6.20 -2.47 13.68
N ALA A 198 -4.89 -2.64 13.76
CA ALA A 198 -3.99 -1.60 14.26
C ALA A 198 -3.99 -0.37 13.34
N LEU A 199 -3.86 -0.57 12.02
CA LEU A 199 -3.87 0.51 11.01
C LEU A 199 -5.19 1.29 11.04
N ALA A 200 -6.31 0.63 11.25
CA ALA A 200 -7.62 1.26 11.30
C ALA A 200 -7.84 2.07 12.60
N ARG A 201 -7.27 1.61 13.72
CA ARG A 201 -7.48 2.22 15.05
C ARG A 201 -6.63 3.47 15.28
N TYR A 202 -5.37 3.45 14.88
CA TYR A 202 -4.38 4.41 15.39
C TYR A 202 -3.99 5.48 14.38
N PRO A 203 -4.29 6.79 14.63
CA PRO A 203 -3.97 7.88 13.71
C PRO A 203 -2.47 8.18 13.54
N TYR A 204 -1.59 7.60 14.34
CA TYR A 204 -0.13 7.68 14.15
C TYR A 204 0.38 6.71 13.07
N LEU A 205 -0.49 5.79 12.60
CA LEU A 205 -0.18 4.87 11.51
C LEU A 205 -0.65 5.41 10.16
N PRO A 206 -0.07 4.94 9.05
CA PRO A 206 -0.53 5.32 7.73
C PRO A 206 -1.99 4.91 7.50
N ARG A 207 -2.80 5.85 7.00
CA ARG A 207 -4.18 5.57 6.62
C ARG A 207 -4.21 4.95 5.25
N LEU A 208 -4.59 3.67 5.16
CA LEU A 208 -4.83 2.97 3.90
C LEU A 208 -6.30 3.11 3.51
N ARG A 209 -6.58 3.20 2.21
CA ARG A 209 -7.93 3.38 1.69
C ARG A 209 -8.87 2.23 2.07
N ASP A 210 -8.37 1.00 1.97
CA ASP A 210 -9.13 -0.23 2.24
C ASP A 210 -8.19 -1.41 2.54
N ARG A 211 -8.76 -2.52 2.96
CA ARG A 211 -8.02 -3.76 3.26
C ARG A 211 -7.25 -4.32 2.05
N LEU A 212 -7.74 -4.06 0.82
CA LEU A 212 -7.07 -4.54 -0.39
C LEU A 212 -5.69 -3.90 -0.58
N VAL A 213 -5.51 -2.66 -0.15
CA VAL A 213 -4.19 -1.99 -0.19
C VAL A 213 -3.20 -2.73 0.71
N LEU A 214 -3.58 -3.11 1.93
CA LEU A 214 -2.75 -3.91 2.82
C LEU A 214 -2.49 -5.31 2.26
N GLN A 215 -3.53 -5.98 1.76
CA GLN A 215 -3.41 -7.32 1.19
C GLN A 215 -2.44 -7.38 0.02
N ARG A 216 -2.49 -6.39 -0.88
CA ARG A 216 -1.53 -6.26 -2.00
C ARG A 216 -0.12 -6.02 -1.49
N SER A 217 0.06 -5.09 -0.55
CA SER A 217 1.35 -4.84 0.07
C SER A 217 1.90 -6.11 0.75
N ALA A 218 1.06 -6.88 1.44
CA ALA A 218 1.44 -8.15 2.04
C ALA A 218 1.84 -9.20 0.99
N GLN A 219 1.05 -9.32 -0.08
CA GLN A 219 1.32 -10.25 -1.17
C GLN A 219 2.65 -9.99 -1.89
N ASP A 220 3.01 -8.72 -2.03
CA ASP A 220 4.25 -8.28 -2.67
C ASP A 220 5.48 -8.38 -1.75
N GLY A 221 5.26 -8.55 -0.43
CA GLY A 221 6.33 -8.58 0.58
C GLY A 221 7.43 -9.62 0.35
N PRO A 222 7.11 -10.89 0.05
CA PRO A 222 8.11 -11.91 -0.24
C PRO A 222 8.71 -11.79 -1.64
N ALA A 223 8.06 -11.09 -2.57
CA ALA A 223 8.40 -11.13 -4.00
C ALA A 223 9.70 -10.36 -4.36
N GLY A 224 10.15 -9.45 -3.51
CA GLY A 224 11.37 -8.66 -3.73
C GLY A 224 12.65 -9.50 -3.56
N PHE A 225 13.71 -9.15 -4.29
CA PHE A 225 15.03 -9.75 -4.08
C PHE A 225 15.60 -9.44 -2.69
N ALA A 226 15.32 -8.26 -2.17
CA ALA A 226 15.71 -7.80 -0.84
C ALA A 226 14.65 -8.11 0.23
N TRP A 227 13.82 -9.16 0.06
CA TRP A 227 12.75 -9.49 0.99
C TRP A 227 13.24 -9.72 2.43
N ILE A 228 14.47 -10.16 2.59
CA ILE A 228 15.10 -10.37 3.91
C ILE A 228 15.30 -9.03 4.64
N GLU A 229 15.72 -8.00 3.91
CA GLU A 229 16.08 -6.69 4.46
C GLU A 229 14.90 -5.72 4.46
N GLU A 230 14.09 -5.72 3.39
CA GLU A 230 13.03 -4.74 3.14
C GLU A 230 11.62 -5.33 3.13
N GLY A 231 11.49 -6.65 3.21
CA GLY A 231 10.22 -7.36 3.14
C GLY A 231 9.98 -8.27 4.35
N PHE A 232 9.20 -9.29 4.11
CA PHE A 232 8.83 -10.31 5.09
C PHE A 232 8.41 -11.58 4.34
N ALA A 233 8.36 -12.72 5.04
CA ALA A 233 7.78 -13.95 4.50
C ALA A 233 6.27 -14.00 4.80
N LEU A 234 5.55 -14.86 4.09
CA LEU A 234 4.13 -15.16 4.34
C LEU A 234 3.94 -16.62 4.73
N ALA A 235 2.89 -16.88 5.54
CA ALA A 235 2.40 -18.23 5.78
C ALA A 235 0.88 -18.25 5.92
N GLU A 236 0.27 -19.39 5.64
CA GLU A 236 -1.16 -19.62 5.81
C GLU A 236 -1.55 -19.79 7.29
N GLY A 237 -0.62 -20.27 8.12
CA GLY A 237 -0.85 -20.48 9.55
C GLY A 237 0.41 -20.89 10.29
N TYR A 238 0.27 -21.06 11.61
CA TYR A 238 1.31 -21.54 12.52
C TYR A 238 0.81 -22.73 13.32
N ASP A 239 1.52 -23.84 13.26
CA ASP A 239 1.26 -25.01 14.08
C ASP A 239 2.09 -24.94 15.36
N ALA A 240 1.44 -24.63 16.47
CA ALA A 240 2.07 -24.54 17.78
C ALA A 240 2.59 -25.89 18.30
N GLY A 241 2.04 -27.03 17.83
CA GLY A 241 2.47 -28.34 18.24
C GLY A 241 3.84 -28.74 17.68
N SER A 242 4.10 -28.40 16.43
CA SER A 242 5.38 -28.62 15.76
C SER A 242 6.29 -27.39 15.74
N GLY A 243 5.80 -26.22 16.13
CA GLY A 243 6.52 -24.96 16.06
C GLY A 243 6.80 -24.49 14.62
N ARG A 244 5.95 -24.85 13.65
CA ARG A 244 6.20 -24.63 12.21
C ARG A 244 5.13 -23.76 11.57
N TYR A 245 5.57 -22.96 10.61
CA TYR A 245 4.67 -22.21 9.72
C TYR A 245 4.22 -23.10 8.56
N LEU A 246 2.93 -23.06 8.29
CA LEU A 246 2.29 -23.83 7.22
C LEU A 246 2.18 -22.96 5.96
N GLY A 247 2.48 -23.52 4.80
CA GLY A 247 2.42 -22.78 3.53
C GLY A 247 3.39 -21.60 3.51
N LEU A 248 4.62 -21.77 4.04
CA LEU A 248 5.64 -20.73 4.06
C LEU A 248 6.04 -20.30 2.65
N VAL A 249 5.91 -19.00 2.36
CA VAL A 249 6.26 -18.38 1.09
C VAL A 249 7.38 -17.38 1.32
N VAL A 250 8.49 -17.56 0.61
CA VAL A 250 9.69 -16.74 0.66
C VAL A 250 10.23 -16.49 -0.75
N GLY A 251 10.77 -15.34 -0.98
CA GLY A 251 11.46 -14.99 -2.23
C GLY A 251 10.54 -14.87 -3.46
N PRO A 252 11.12 -14.47 -4.61
CA PRO A 252 10.40 -14.27 -5.84
C PRO A 252 9.90 -15.61 -6.42
N GLY A 253 8.61 -15.72 -6.67
CA GLY A 253 7.96 -16.88 -7.28
C GLY A 253 6.94 -17.60 -6.40
N GLY A 254 6.88 -17.30 -5.12
CA GLY A 254 5.79 -17.72 -4.25
C GLY A 254 4.56 -16.82 -4.47
N SER A 255 3.44 -17.41 -4.88
CA SER A 255 2.15 -16.72 -4.94
C SER A 255 1.24 -17.37 -3.91
N SER A 256 0.92 -16.63 -2.87
CA SER A 256 -0.14 -17.00 -1.93
C SER A 256 -1.22 -15.92 -1.96
N GLY A 257 -2.48 -16.36 -2.04
CA GLY A 257 -3.59 -15.45 -1.81
C GLY A 257 -3.53 -14.93 -0.38
N THR A 258 -3.66 -13.63 -0.17
CA THR A 258 -3.69 -13.04 1.16
C THR A 258 -5.12 -13.00 1.71
N SER A 259 -5.29 -13.54 2.90
CA SER A 259 -6.53 -13.49 3.69
C SER A 259 -6.27 -12.78 5.02
N PRO A 260 -7.29 -12.43 5.79
CA PRO A 260 -7.08 -11.87 7.13
C PRO A 260 -6.28 -12.76 8.08
N SER A 261 -6.31 -14.09 7.88
CA SER A 261 -5.55 -15.06 8.67
C SER A 261 -4.12 -15.30 8.16
N THR A 262 -3.75 -14.80 6.98
CA THR A 262 -2.38 -14.90 6.47
C THR A 262 -1.41 -14.20 7.43
N LEU A 263 -0.31 -14.89 7.74
CA LEU A 263 0.72 -14.39 8.64
C LEU A 263 1.85 -13.72 7.86
N LEU A 264 2.25 -12.54 8.29
CA LEU A 264 3.50 -11.90 7.93
C LEU A 264 4.56 -12.39 8.93
N ILE A 265 5.67 -12.90 8.44
CA ILE A 265 6.69 -13.56 9.25
C ILE A 265 8.00 -12.78 9.13
N ARG A 266 8.69 -12.63 10.25
CA ARG A 266 10.04 -12.06 10.27
C ARG A 266 10.98 -12.88 9.40
N PRO A 267 11.81 -12.26 8.55
CA PRO A 267 12.72 -13.00 7.67
C PRO A 267 13.64 -13.96 8.40
N GLU A 268 14.18 -13.58 9.56
CA GLU A 268 15.07 -14.41 10.37
C GLU A 268 14.38 -15.69 10.86
N VAL A 269 13.07 -15.60 11.18
CA VAL A 269 12.27 -16.75 11.63
C VAL A 269 11.95 -17.68 10.45
N ALA A 270 11.59 -17.11 9.31
CA ALA A 270 11.35 -17.88 8.09
C ALA A 270 12.61 -18.61 7.61
N LEU A 271 13.77 -17.95 7.62
CA LEU A 271 15.06 -18.55 7.27
C LEU A 271 15.47 -19.65 8.24
N ALA A 272 15.18 -19.51 9.55
CA ALA A 272 15.46 -20.56 10.51
C ALA A 272 14.67 -21.83 10.22
N GLN A 273 13.37 -21.71 9.85
CA GLN A 273 12.56 -22.86 9.46
C GLN A 273 13.09 -23.51 8.19
N LEU A 274 13.39 -22.75 7.13
CA LEU A 274 13.92 -23.28 5.88
C LEU A 274 15.21 -24.08 6.09
N ARG A 275 16.16 -23.55 6.88
CA ARG A 275 17.41 -24.23 7.21
C ARG A 275 17.15 -25.54 7.97
N ALA A 276 16.19 -25.55 8.89
CA ALA A 276 15.82 -26.77 9.62
C ALA A 276 15.22 -27.84 8.70
N GLU A 277 14.41 -27.44 7.72
CA GLU A 277 13.83 -28.31 6.71
C GLU A 277 14.88 -28.89 5.74
N GLU A 278 15.82 -28.09 5.29
CA GLU A 278 16.95 -28.54 4.48
C GLU A 278 17.82 -29.53 5.21
N GLN A 279 18.11 -29.30 6.50
CA GLN A 279 18.87 -30.23 7.34
C GLN A 279 18.12 -31.55 7.56
N ALA A 280 16.80 -31.52 7.77
CA ALA A 280 15.99 -32.71 7.92
C ALA A 280 15.96 -33.53 6.63
N ASN A 281 15.77 -32.88 5.48
CA ASN A 281 15.79 -33.53 4.16
C ASN A 281 17.15 -34.13 3.84
N SER A 282 18.25 -33.46 4.17
CA SER A 282 19.62 -33.97 3.98
C SER A 282 19.90 -35.20 4.83
N ARG A 283 19.35 -35.28 6.06
CA ARG A 283 19.48 -36.47 6.93
C ARG A 283 18.68 -37.64 6.40
N SER A 284 17.43 -37.40 5.93
CA SER A 284 16.59 -38.44 5.33
C SER A 284 17.22 -39.04 4.06
N ALA A 285 17.85 -38.21 3.24
CA ALA A 285 18.56 -38.67 2.04
C ALA A 285 19.83 -39.47 2.34
N ALA A 286 20.45 -39.25 3.51
CA ALA A 286 21.63 -40.01 3.95
C ALA A 286 21.25 -41.38 4.54
N ASP A 287 20.02 -41.50 5.11
CA ASP A 287 19.57 -42.75 5.75
C ASP A 287 18.99 -43.76 4.72
N ASP A 288 18.51 -43.27 3.57
CA ASP A 288 17.99 -44.14 2.48
C ASP A 288 19.10 -44.71 1.57
N GLY A 289 20.37 -44.40 1.81
CA GLY A 289 21.54 -44.80 1.06
C GLY A 289 22.22 -46.14 1.54
N THR A 290 21.69 -46.81 2.58
CA THR A 290 22.39 -47.98 3.14
C THR A 290 21.51 -49.25 3.14
N THR A 291 21.25 -49.79 1.96
CA THR A 291 20.96 -51.23 1.79
C THR A 291 21.27 -51.65 0.35
N VAL A 292 22.53 -51.87 0.03
CA VAL A 292 22.93 -52.73 -1.08
C VAL A 292 23.73 -53.91 -0.51
N THR A 293 23.05 -55.00 -0.45
CA THR A 293 23.52 -56.33 -0.09
C THR A 293 24.74 -56.73 -0.93
N THR A 294 25.83 -57.04 -0.26
CA THR A 294 27.03 -57.73 -0.77
C THR A 294 26.67 -59.08 -1.35
N SER A 295 27.02 -59.32 -2.58
CA SER A 295 27.22 -60.69 -3.11
C SER A 295 28.61 -60.81 -3.68
N THR A 296 29.39 -61.62 -3.00
CA THR A 296 30.76 -62.05 -3.23
C THR A 296 30.88 -62.98 -4.44
N THR A 297 31.89 -62.82 -5.30
CA THR A 297 32.70 -63.93 -5.87
C THR A 297 33.96 -63.37 -6.56
N PRO A 298 35.10 -64.03 -6.47
CA PRO A 298 36.44 -63.44 -6.59
C PRO A 298 37.23 -63.68 -7.89
N ALA A 299 38.14 -62.70 -8.16
CA ALA A 299 39.45 -62.73 -8.82
C ALA A 299 39.59 -63.15 -10.30
N PRO A 300 40.64 -62.81 -11.04
CA PRO A 300 41.99 -62.47 -10.58
C PRO A 300 42.67 -61.24 -11.21
N THR A 301 43.61 -60.75 -10.50
CA THR A 301 44.90 -60.05 -10.75
C THR A 301 45.23 -59.60 -12.19
N ASN A 302 45.51 -58.33 -12.37
CA ASN A 302 46.73 -57.89 -13.02
C ASN A 302 47.13 -56.46 -12.58
N THR A 303 48.33 -56.36 -12.09
CA THR A 303 49.08 -55.20 -11.64
C THR A 303 49.46 -54.33 -12.83
N LEU A 304 49.17 -53.05 -12.79
CA LEU A 304 50.02 -52.00 -13.36
C LEU A 304 49.78 -50.68 -12.62
N ALA A 305 50.81 -50.24 -11.95
CA ALA A 305 50.86 -48.97 -11.28
C ALA A 305 50.68 -47.82 -12.27
N THR A 306 49.71 -46.97 -12.07
CA THR A 306 49.71 -45.65 -12.69
C THR A 306 49.38 -44.62 -11.63
N SER A 307 50.29 -43.70 -11.48
CA SER A 307 50.29 -42.50 -10.62
C SER A 307 48.91 -41.85 -10.53
N ALA A 308 48.42 -41.69 -9.31
CA ALA A 308 47.21 -40.91 -9.02
C ALA A 308 47.45 -39.44 -9.30
N ALA A 309 47.02 -38.95 -10.44
CA ALA A 309 46.80 -37.55 -10.68
C ALA A 309 45.58 -37.12 -9.83
N SER A 310 45.81 -36.25 -8.85
CA SER A 310 44.74 -35.58 -8.11
C SER A 310 43.76 -34.92 -9.10
N PRO A 311 42.43 -35.04 -8.93
CA PRO A 311 41.49 -34.39 -9.82
C PRO A 311 41.69 -32.88 -9.79
N THR A 312 42.09 -32.30 -10.90
CA THR A 312 42.24 -30.86 -11.08
C THR A 312 40.87 -30.23 -10.98
N ARG A 313 40.58 -29.59 -9.84
CA ARG A 313 39.30 -28.88 -9.65
C ARG A 313 39.26 -27.69 -10.61
N PRO A 314 38.16 -27.45 -11.32
CA PRO A 314 37.95 -26.27 -12.14
C PRO A 314 38.13 -24.99 -11.30
N ARG A 315 38.92 -24.02 -11.79
CA ARG A 315 39.25 -22.78 -11.06
C ARG A 315 38.53 -21.55 -11.60
N ARG A 316 37.83 -21.66 -12.73
CA ARG A 316 37.16 -20.55 -13.39
C ARG A 316 35.82 -21.02 -14.00
N PHE A 317 34.77 -20.26 -13.75
CA PHE A 317 33.49 -20.37 -14.42
C PHE A 317 33.30 -19.13 -15.32
N HIS A 318 32.75 -19.32 -16.51
CA HIS A 318 32.22 -18.26 -17.36
C HIS A 318 30.96 -18.77 -18.04
N GLY A 319 29.97 -17.90 -18.16
CA GLY A 319 28.71 -18.23 -18.81
C GLY A 319 28.03 -16.96 -19.31
N SER A 320 27.27 -17.05 -20.41
CA SER A 320 26.38 -16.01 -20.89
C SER A 320 24.98 -16.56 -21.04
N VAL A 321 23.98 -15.73 -20.77
CA VAL A 321 22.58 -16.13 -20.84
C VAL A 321 21.78 -15.02 -21.51
N VAL A 322 20.85 -15.41 -22.41
CA VAL A 322 19.91 -14.49 -23.06
C VAL A 322 18.62 -14.49 -22.26
N LEU A 323 18.20 -13.33 -21.78
CA LEU A 323 17.01 -13.16 -20.99
C LEU A 323 15.88 -12.53 -21.83
N ARG A 324 14.64 -12.98 -21.61
CA ARG A 324 13.48 -12.45 -22.35
C ARG A 324 12.97 -11.17 -21.72
N SER A 325 12.83 -10.11 -22.50
CA SER A 325 12.39 -8.79 -22.04
C SER A 325 11.08 -8.80 -21.22
N LYS A 326 10.12 -9.64 -21.58
CA LYS A 326 8.83 -9.77 -20.87
C LYS A 326 8.91 -10.48 -19.50
N ARG A 327 10.02 -11.15 -19.19
CA ARG A 327 10.25 -11.92 -17.95
C ARG A 327 11.65 -11.67 -17.37
N LEU A 328 12.24 -10.54 -17.72
CA LEU A 328 13.63 -10.24 -17.41
C LEU A 328 13.95 -10.39 -15.92
N SER A 329 13.14 -9.78 -15.06
CA SER A 329 13.34 -9.83 -13.60
C SER A 329 13.27 -11.25 -13.04
N LEU A 330 12.34 -12.07 -13.53
CA LEU A 330 12.19 -13.44 -13.09
C LEU A 330 13.36 -14.33 -13.56
N GLU A 331 13.76 -14.19 -14.84
CA GLU A 331 14.83 -15.00 -15.41
C GLU A 331 16.19 -14.59 -14.86
N PHE A 332 16.44 -13.28 -14.67
CA PHE A 332 17.66 -12.79 -14.03
C PHE A 332 17.76 -13.25 -12.56
N GLY A 333 16.63 -13.22 -11.84
CA GLY A 333 16.57 -13.73 -10.47
C GLY A 333 16.99 -15.20 -10.34
N ARG A 334 16.53 -16.04 -11.26
CA ARG A 334 16.96 -17.44 -11.29
C ARG A 334 18.45 -17.58 -11.56
N VAL A 335 19.02 -16.79 -12.49
CA VAL A 335 20.46 -16.81 -12.75
C VAL A 335 21.26 -16.40 -11.50
N VAL A 336 20.80 -15.39 -10.80
CA VAL A 336 21.44 -14.96 -9.53
C VAL A 336 21.35 -16.08 -8.50
N GLN A 337 20.18 -16.67 -8.30
CA GLN A 337 19.93 -17.65 -7.25
C GLN A 337 20.59 -19.01 -7.56
N GLU A 338 20.51 -19.48 -8.82
CA GLU A 338 20.99 -20.83 -9.18
C GLU A 338 22.49 -20.86 -9.62
N VAL A 339 23.06 -19.72 -9.97
CA VAL A 339 24.45 -19.68 -10.47
C VAL A 339 25.33 -18.72 -9.65
N VAL A 340 24.94 -17.44 -9.55
CA VAL A 340 25.78 -16.42 -8.94
C VAL A 340 25.95 -16.67 -7.44
N GLN A 341 24.87 -17.03 -6.75
CA GLN A 341 24.89 -17.29 -5.31
C GLN A 341 25.73 -18.51 -4.95
N HIS A 342 25.63 -19.60 -5.71
CA HIS A 342 26.48 -20.79 -5.51
C HIS A 342 27.97 -20.51 -5.77
N LEU A 343 28.29 -19.62 -6.71
CA LEU A 343 29.67 -19.21 -6.96
C LEU A 343 30.19 -18.31 -5.82
N ALA A 344 29.37 -17.37 -5.32
CA ALA A 344 29.70 -16.49 -4.22
C ALA A 344 29.90 -17.27 -2.91
N ASP A 345 29.05 -18.26 -2.63
CA ASP A 345 29.13 -19.12 -1.45
C ASP A 345 30.41 -19.98 -1.44
N SER A 346 31.01 -20.21 -2.60
CA SER A 346 32.29 -20.94 -2.74
C SER A 346 33.55 -20.10 -2.50
N ALA A 347 33.40 -18.89 -1.93
CA ALA A 347 34.46 -17.89 -1.72
C ALA A 347 35.17 -17.44 -3.02
N ALA A 348 34.50 -17.53 -4.17
CA ALA A 348 34.97 -17.03 -5.44
C ALA A 348 34.69 -15.52 -5.58
N THR A 349 35.60 -14.77 -6.20
CA THR A 349 35.29 -13.42 -6.64
C THR A 349 34.40 -13.51 -7.86
N VAL A 350 33.12 -13.06 -7.72
CA VAL A 350 32.12 -13.09 -8.79
C VAL A 350 31.98 -11.70 -9.37
N GLU A 351 32.15 -11.59 -10.68
CA GLU A 351 31.86 -10.38 -11.45
C GLU A 351 30.72 -10.67 -12.40
N VAL A 352 29.68 -9.84 -12.41
CA VAL A 352 28.51 -9.96 -13.27
C VAL A 352 28.44 -8.74 -14.18
N THR A 353 28.56 -8.97 -15.49
CA THR A 353 28.38 -7.93 -16.51
C THR A 353 27.00 -8.07 -17.14
N VAL A 354 26.28 -6.98 -17.23
CA VAL A 354 24.96 -6.92 -17.88
C VAL A 354 25.07 -6.06 -19.14
N GLU A 355 24.77 -6.66 -20.29
CA GLU A 355 24.73 -6.00 -21.59
C GLU A 355 23.26 -5.91 -22.04
N ILE A 356 22.83 -4.71 -22.44
CA ILE A 356 21.47 -4.43 -22.87
C ILE A 356 21.50 -3.87 -24.29
N SER A 357 20.84 -4.55 -25.23
CA SER A 357 20.61 -4.09 -26.60
C SER A 357 19.12 -3.99 -26.89
N ALA A 358 18.69 -2.91 -27.47
CA ALA A 358 17.29 -2.67 -27.82
C ALA A 358 17.21 -1.96 -29.18
N ASP A 359 16.44 -2.53 -30.10
CA ASP A 359 16.18 -1.99 -31.43
C ASP A 359 14.70 -1.72 -31.64
N THR A 360 14.37 -0.63 -32.30
CA THR A 360 13.01 -0.31 -32.70
C THR A 360 12.99 0.22 -34.15
N PRO A 361 12.05 -0.27 -34.99
CA PRO A 361 11.99 0.13 -36.40
C PRO A 361 11.71 1.62 -36.63
N ASP A 362 10.99 2.25 -35.69
CA ASP A 362 10.53 3.64 -35.81
C ASP A 362 11.42 4.64 -35.04
N GLY A 363 12.54 4.18 -34.45
CA GLY A 363 13.37 4.99 -33.56
C GLY A 363 12.77 5.17 -32.16
N PHE A 364 13.57 5.64 -31.22
CA PHE A 364 13.14 5.92 -29.86
C PHE A 364 12.61 7.35 -29.71
N ASP A 365 11.53 7.52 -28.97
CA ASP A 365 10.98 8.83 -28.61
C ASP A 365 12.01 9.59 -27.73
N GLU A 366 12.09 10.91 -27.92
CA GLU A 366 12.99 11.82 -27.20
C GLU A 366 12.81 11.72 -25.67
N THR A 367 11.59 11.48 -25.20
CA THR A 367 11.28 11.23 -23.78
C THR A 367 11.92 9.96 -23.27
N VAL A 368 11.91 8.89 -24.07
CA VAL A 368 12.52 7.60 -23.72
C VAL A 368 14.04 7.74 -23.69
N ILE A 369 14.63 8.38 -24.70
CA ILE A 369 16.08 8.63 -24.80
C ILE A 369 16.56 9.36 -23.53
N ARG A 370 15.88 10.46 -23.16
CA ARG A 370 16.24 11.24 -21.98
C ARG A 370 16.13 10.42 -20.70
N THR A 371 15.01 9.72 -20.51
CA THR A 371 14.76 8.94 -19.29
C THR A 371 15.77 7.80 -19.13
N VAL A 372 16.05 7.05 -20.20
CA VAL A 372 17.02 5.95 -20.16
C VAL A 372 18.41 6.47 -19.91
N THR A 373 18.81 7.56 -20.54
CA THR A 373 20.15 8.18 -20.35
C THR A 373 20.34 8.67 -18.90
N GLU A 374 19.34 9.33 -18.32
CA GLU A 374 19.38 9.80 -16.94
C GLU A 374 19.46 8.63 -15.94
N ASN A 375 18.67 7.58 -16.16
CA ASN A 375 18.65 6.40 -15.30
C ASN A 375 19.97 5.60 -15.40
N ALA A 376 20.48 5.42 -16.59
CA ALA A 376 21.73 4.70 -16.79
C ALA A 376 22.92 5.42 -16.13
N ARG A 377 22.96 6.76 -16.14
CA ARG A 377 23.93 7.56 -15.38
C ARG A 377 23.78 7.36 -13.87
N THR A 378 22.55 7.36 -13.38
CA THR A 378 22.26 7.15 -11.95
C THR A 378 22.66 5.76 -11.49
N LEU A 379 22.51 4.75 -12.36
CA LEU A 379 22.88 3.36 -12.11
C LEU A 379 24.34 3.04 -12.45
N HIS A 380 25.16 4.07 -12.76
CA HIS A 380 26.60 3.94 -13.03
C HIS A 380 26.95 3.00 -14.18
N PHE A 381 26.20 3.03 -15.28
CA PHE A 381 26.58 2.31 -16.49
C PHE A 381 27.92 2.84 -16.99
N THR A 382 28.85 1.92 -17.27
CA THR A 382 30.20 2.25 -17.73
C THR A 382 30.22 2.70 -19.20
N ASP A 383 29.28 2.21 -19.99
CA ASP A 383 29.07 2.59 -21.38
C ASP A 383 27.58 2.61 -21.69
N GLN A 384 27.13 3.67 -22.37
CA GLN A 384 25.73 3.87 -22.73
C GLN A 384 25.60 4.85 -23.89
N GLY A 385 24.72 4.60 -24.82
CA GLY A 385 24.43 5.50 -25.92
C GLY A 385 23.25 5.03 -26.78
N PHE A 386 22.70 5.97 -27.54
CA PHE A 386 21.77 5.69 -28.63
C PHE A 386 22.50 5.98 -29.94
N GLU A 387 22.38 5.07 -30.90
CA GLU A 387 22.99 5.17 -32.22
C GLU A 387 21.91 5.44 -33.28
N GLU A 388 22.20 6.34 -34.20
CA GLU A 388 21.40 6.56 -35.41
C GLU A 388 21.90 5.56 -36.47
N GLN A 389 21.02 4.70 -36.97
CA GLN A 389 21.32 3.82 -38.11
C GLN A 389 20.85 4.44 -39.42
#